data_beb99aaa87af965067f46e5ab31db20a
#
_entry.id   beb99aaa87af965067f46e5ab31db20a
#
_cell.length_a   1.000
_cell.length_b   1.000
_cell.length_c   1.000
_cell.angle_alpha   90.00
_cell.angle_beta   90.00
_cell.angle_gamma   90.00
#
_symmetry.space_group_name_H-M   'P 1'
#
loop_
_entity.id
_entity.type
_entity.pdbx_description
1 polymer ?
#
loop_
_entity_poly.entity_id
_entity_poly.type
_entity_poly.pdbx_seq_one_letter_code
_entity_poly.pdbx_strand_id
1 'polypeptide(L)'
;MIVASAFFKRNVGLISFAVAVVLLLANVADEKVVIKGVPWSTLLMVTGIGMLMNIVSDVGGVDLMSNGLASIMTPKTAVAIQGLSAGILSWFSSAIGVVWPTMVPTVGSIAAQVGVKPDGLITIMCLTASFAGFSPASTGGSLIMAANATDPDFTKEKENKLFIQMFGLSGLLLFLTVLAGLLGVXXXXHFIRQQKKFEPVNI
;
A
#
# COMPACT_ATOMS: atom_id res chain seq x y z
N MET A 1 9.03 14.55 14.28
CA MET A 1 9.57 13.36 13.59
C MET A 1 9.87 13.66 12.12
N ILE A 2 8.90 14.08 11.31
CA ILE A 2 9.09 14.37 9.87
C ILE A 2 10.15 15.46 9.67
N VAL A 3 10.08 16.54 10.44
CA VAL A 3 11.07 17.65 10.38
C VAL A 3 12.47 17.13 10.72
N ALA A 4 12.60 16.31 11.78
CA ALA A 4 13.89 15.74 12.18
C ALA A 4 14.47 14.84 11.09
N SER A 5 13.65 13.99 10.45
CA SER A 5 14.12 13.10 9.38
C SER A 5 14.58 13.90 8.15
N ALA A 6 13.89 14.99 7.83
CA ALA A 6 14.26 15.88 6.72
C ALA A 6 15.60 16.60 7.01
N PHE A 7 15.79 17.06 8.25
CA PHE A 7 16.99 17.79 8.68
C PHE A 7 18.23 16.90 8.71
N PHE A 8 18.10 15.69 9.28
CA PHE A 8 19.24 14.79 9.45
C PHE A 8 19.45 13.84 8.26
N LYS A 9 18.57 13.87 7.25
CA LYS A 9 18.62 12.96 6.06
C LYS A 9 18.77 11.49 6.47
N ARG A 10 18.15 11.10 7.61
CA ARG A 10 18.24 9.74 8.16
C ARG A 10 16.91 9.02 8.01
N ASN A 11 16.97 7.72 8.13
CA ASN A 11 15.79 6.85 8.05
C ASN A 11 14.75 7.27 9.09
N VAL A 12 13.52 7.54 8.62
CA VAL A 12 12.41 7.98 9.47
C VAL A 12 12.12 6.95 10.58
N GLY A 13 12.23 5.66 10.26
CA GLY A 13 12.01 4.58 11.22
C GLY A 13 12.98 4.61 12.40
N LEU A 14 14.28 4.83 12.11
CA LEU A 14 15.30 4.93 13.15
C LEU A 14 15.03 6.13 14.07
N ILE A 15 14.69 7.27 13.50
CA ILE A 15 14.39 8.49 14.28
C ILE A 15 13.12 8.25 15.13
N SER A 16 12.10 7.63 14.56
CA SER A 16 10.86 7.31 15.28
C SER A 16 11.13 6.38 16.46
N PHE A 17 11.95 5.36 16.23
CA PHE A 17 12.35 4.41 17.28
C PHE A 17 13.13 5.11 18.39
N ALA A 18 14.10 5.96 18.05
CA ALA A 18 14.88 6.73 19.02
C ALA A 18 13.97 7.65 19.85
N VAL A 19 13.03 8.35 19.21
CA VAL A 19 12.06 9.21 19.91
C VAL A 19 11.19 8.38 20.85
N ALA A 20 10.70 7.21 20.41
CA ALA A 20 9.90 6.32 21.24
C ALA A 20 10.68 5.87 22.50
N VAL A 21 11.95 5.50 22.34
CA VAL A 21 12.83 5.11 23.46
C VAL A 21 12.99 6.28 24.43
N VAL A 22 13.25 7.49 23.95
CA VAL A 22 13.38 8.68 24.81
C VAL A 22 12.09 8.95 25.60
N LEU A 23 10.93 8.84 24.95
CA LEU A 23 9.63 9.07 25.62
C LEU A 23 9.36 8.01 26.70
N LEU A 24 9.73 6.76 26.46
CA LEU A 24 9.61 5.67 27.44
C LEU A 24 10.55 5.92 28.64
N LEU A 25 11.80 6.29 28.38
CA LEU A 25 12.78 6.60 29.45
C LEU A 25 12.35 7.82 30.27
N ALA A 26 11.64 8.77 29.64
CA ALA A 26 11.10 9.94 30.32
C ALA A 26 9.79 9.63 31.07
N ASN A 27 9.34 8.38 31.10
CA ASN A 27 8.10 7.92 31.74
C ASN A 27 6.85 8.69 31.29
N VAL A 28 6.83 9.14 30.03
CA VAL A 28 5.67 9.83 29.44
C VAL A 28 4.50 8.86 29.19
N ALA A 29 4.82 7.57 29.01
CA ALA A 29 3.83 6.53 28.78
C ALA A 29 4.26 5.22 29.44
N ASP A 30 3.28 4.44 29.87
CA ASP A 30 3.51 3.12 30.48
C ASP A 30 4.04 2.14 29.40
N GLU A 31 5.19 1.55 29.66
CA GLU A 31 5.87 0.61 28.75
C GLU A 31 4.94 -0.54 28.34
N LYS A 32 4.21 -1.12 29.30
CA LYS A 32 3.33 -2.27 29.04
C LYS A 32 2.18 -1.90 28.09
N VAL A 33 1.64 -0.69 28.25
CA VAL A 33 0.56 -0.18 27.38
C VAL A 33 1.09 0.06 25.97
N VAL A 34 2.28 0.67 25.86
CA VAL A 34 2.92 0.96 24.56
C VAL A 34 3.22 -0.35 23.82
N ILE A 35 3.83 -1.34 24.50
CA ILE A 35 4.19 -2.62 23.89
C ILE A 35 2.94 -3.39 23.42
N LYS A 36 1.87 -3.37 24.23
CA LYS A 36 0.59 -4.00 23.85
C LYS A 36 -0.07 -3.29 22.65
N GLY A 37 0.14 -1.97 22.51
CA GLY A 37 -0.39 -1.17 21.41
C GLY A 37 0.34 -1.37 20.09
N VAL A 38 1.51 -2.03 20.09
CA VAL A 38 2.25 -2.32 18.86
C VAL A 38 1.47 -3.36 18.03
N PRO A 39 1.24 -3.12 16.72
CA PRO A 39 0.52 -4.09 15.88
C PRO A 39 1.42 -5.27 15.50
N TRP A 40 1.72 -6.13 16.47
CA TRP A 40 2.64 -7.26 16.35
C TRP A 40 2.29 -8.18 15.18
N SER A 41 1.00 -8.48 14.99
CA SER A 41 0.57 -9.36 13.88
C SER A 41 0.93 -8.77 12.52
N THR A 42 0.77 -7.46 12.35
CA THR A 42 1.15 -6.77 11.11
C THR A 42 2.67 -6.81 10.90
N LEU A 43 3.44 -6.53 11.96
CA LEU A 43 4.90 -6.55 11.90
C LEU A 43 5.42 -7.95 11.54
N LEU A 44 4.89 -8.99 12.18
CA LEU A 44 5.27 -10.38 11.90
C LEU A 44 4.87 -10.77 10.47
N MET A 45 3.68 -10.37 10.01
CA MET A 45 3.22 -10.64 8.65
C MET A 45 4.15 -9.98 7.61
N VAL A 46 4.42 -8.68 7.74
CA VAL A 46 5.27 -7.93 6.79
C VAL A 46 6.69 -8.50 6.77
N THR A 47 7.25 -8.80 7.95
CA THR A 47 8.60 -9.36 8.06
C THR A 47 8.66 -10.77 7.44
N GLY A 48 7.67 -11.61 7.75
CA GLY A 48 7.60 -12.98 7.24
C GLY A 48 7.45 -13.03 5.72
N ILE A 49 6.55 -12.20 5.17
CA ILE A 49 6.36 -12.11 3.71
C ILE A 49 7.63 -11.53 3.06
N GLY A 50 8.28 -10.55 3.71
CA GLY A 50 9.54 -9.99 3.21
C GLY A 50 10.64 -11.06 3.09
N MET A 51 10.78 -11.90 4.11
CA MET A 51 11.72 -13.02 4.09
C MET A 51 11.37 -14.03 3.00
N LEU A 52 10.09 -14.39 2.89
CA LEU A 52 9.62 -15.30 1.85
C LEU A 52 9.89 -14.74 0.45
N MET A 53 9.66 -13.43 0.25
CA MET A 53 9.90 -12.78 -1.05
C MET A 53 11.38 -12.76 -1.44
N ASN A 54 12.31 -12.72 -0.47
CA ASN A 54 13.73 -12.89 -0.76
C ASN A 54 13.99 -14.29 -1.35
N ILE A 55 13.44 -15.33 -0.72
CA ILE A 55 13.57 -16.71 -1.23
C ILE A 55 12.94 -16.83 -2.63
N VAL A 56 11.74 -16.29 -2.80
CA VAL A 56 11.03 -16.29 -4.10
C VAL A 56 11.88 -15.59 -5.18
N SER A 57 12.54 -14.49 -4.82
CA SER A 57 13.43 -13.76 -5.73
C SER A 57 14.65 -14.61 -6.12
N ASP A 58 15.27 -15.26 -5.14
CA ASP A 58 16.47 -16.07 -5.35
C ASP A 58 16.21 -17.29 -6.26
N VAL A 59 14.99 -17.84 -6.24
CA VAL A 59 14.61 -18.96 -7.09
C VAL A 59 13.96 -18.52 -8.42
N GLY A 60 13.99 -17.21 -8.73
CA GLY A 60 13.48 -16.67 -9.99
C GLY A 60 11.96 -16.48 -10.04
N GLY A 61 11.27 -16.60 -8.90
CA GLY A 61 9.81 -16.44 -8.85
C GLY A 61 9.36 -15.00 -9.15
N VAL A 62 10.16 -14.00 -8.74
CA VAL A 62 9.88 -12.59 -9.04
C VAL A 62 9.97 -12.36 -10.57
N ASP A 63 10.96 -12.98 -11.23
CA ASP A 63 11.12 -12.87 -12.69
C ASP A 63 9.96 -13.55 -13.41
N LEU A 64 9.53 -14.73 -12.94
CA LEU A 64 8.39 -15.43 -13.51
C LEU A 64 7.10 -14.57 -13.43
N MET A 65 6.86 -13.99 -12.25
CA MET A 65 5.70 -13.13 -12.03
C MET A 65 5.77 -11.85 -12.89
N SER A 66 6.97 -11.25 -12.98
CA SER A 66 7.21 -10.05 -13.80
C SER A 66 6.98 -10.33 -15.27
N ASN A 67 7.52 -11.45 -15.78
CA ASN A 67 7.38 -11.85 -17.18
C ASN A 67 5.91 -12.15 -17.52
N GLY A 68 5.21 -12.83 -16.60
CA GLY A 68 3.78 -13.13 -16.77
C GLY A 68 2.94 -11.85 -16.85
N LEU A 69 3.18 -10.90 -15.95
CA LEU A 69 2.47 -9.62 -15.99
C LEU A 69 2.85 -8.80 -17.22
N ALA A 70 4.15 -8.70 -17.52
CA ALA A 70 4.64 -7.92 -18.66
C ALA A 70 4.11 -8.44 -20.01
N SER A 71 3.91 -9.76 -20.14
CA SER A 71 3.44 -10.38 -21.38
C SER A 71 2.04 -9.91 -21.82
N ILE A 72 1.21 -9.49 -20.86
CA ILE A 72 -0.15 -8.98 -21.13
C ILE A 72 -0.21 -7.44 -21.10
N MET A 73 0.94 -6.79 -20.86
CA MET A 73 1.04 -5.32 -20.76
C MET A 73 1.59 -4.73 -22.07
N THR A 74 1.12 -3.54 -22.39
CA THR A 74 1.70 -2.65 -23.40
C THR A 74 2.06 -1.34 -22.70
N PRO A 75 2.87 -0.47 -23.30
CA PRO A 75 3.18 0.83 -22.67
C PRO A 75 1.94 1.64 -22.29
N LYS A 76 0.82 1.47 -23.00
CA LYS A 76 -0.43 2.18 -22.73
C LYS A 76 -1.26 1.53 -21.62
N THR A 77 -1.21 0.19 -21.50
CA THR A 77 -2.06 -0.55 -20.54
C THR A 77 -1.34 -0.94 -19.27
N ALA A 78 -0.02 -0.80 -19.20
CA ALA A 78 0.80 -1.27 -18.09
C ALA A 78 0.31 -0.71 -16.75
N VAL A 79 0.03 0.60 -16.69
CA VAL A 79 -0.44 1.27 -15.46
C VAL A 79 -1.77 0.67 -15.00
N ALA A 80 -2.71 0.46 -15.94
CA ALA A 80 -4.03 -0.08 -15.63
C ALA A 80 -3.95 -1.54 -15.16
N ILE A 81 -3.18 -2.38 -15.88
CA ILE A 81 -3.04 -3.80 -15.53
C ILE A 81 -2.33 -3.95 -14.18
N GLN A 82 -1.28 -3.18 -13.93
CA GLN A 82 -0.58 -3.16 -12.64
C GLN A 82 -1.54 -2.78 -11.51
N GLY A 83 -2.32 -1.71 -11.72
CA GLY A 83 -3.29 -1.24 -10.73
C GLY A 83 -4.40 -2.26 -10.47
N LEU A 84 -4.94 -2.83 -11.54
CA LEU A 84 -6.00 -3.83 -11.46
C LEU A 84 -5.53 -5.09 -10.71
N SER A 85 -4.34 -5.58 -11.05
CA SER A 85 -3.74 -6.76 -10.39
C SER A 85 -3.55 -6.51 -8.88
N ALA A 86 -2.99 -5.35 -8.53
CA ALA A 86 -2.77 -4.96 -7.14
C ALA A 86 -4.10 -4.79 -6.37
N GLY A 87 -5.09 -4.18 -7.00
CA GLY A 87 -6.41 -3.97 -6.41
C GLY A 87 -7.15 -5.27 -6.16
N ILE A 88 -7.17 -6.17 -7.15
CA ILE A 88 -7.81 -7.49 -7.01
C ILE A 88 -7.14 -8.28 -5.87
N LEU A 89 -5.81 -8.29 -5.84
CA LEU A 89 -5.06 -8.97 -4.77
C LEU A 89 -5.40 -8.37 -3.40
N SER A 90 -5.52 -7.05 -3.32
CA SER A 90 -5.83 -6.34 -2.08
C SER A 90 -7.28 -6.56 -1.60
N TRP A 91 -8.21 -6.87 -2.52
CA TRP A 91 -9.61 -7.16 -2.14
C TRP A 91 -9.72 -8.30 -1.13
N PHE A 92 -8.80 -9.26 -1.20
CA PHE A 92 -8.82 -10.49 -0.40
C PHE A 92 -7.62 -10.61 0.54
N SER A 93 -6.79 -9.55 0.62
CA SER A 93 -5.56 -9.59 1.42
C SER A 93 -5.28 -8.23 2.06
N SER A 94 -4.03 -8.03 2.48
CA SER A 94 -3.56 -6.77 3.07
C SER A 94 -2.72 -6.00 2.04
N ALA A 95 -3.06 -4.75 1.76
CA ALA A 95 -2.26 -3.88 0.91
C ALA A 95 -0.81 -3.79 1.41
N ILE A 96 -0.65 -3.50 2.71
CA ILE A 96 0.67 -3.28 3.34
C ILE A 96 1.37 -4.62 3.61
N GLY A 97 0.62 -5.61 4.12
CA GLY A 97 1.20 -6.89 4.56
C GLY A 97 1.48 -7.86 3.42
N VAL A 98 0.75 -7.76 2.31
CA VAL A 98 0.85 -8.73 1.20
C VAL A 98 1.16 -8.05 -0.12
N VAL A 99 0.30 -7.12 -0.58
CA VAL A 99 0.39 -6.61 -1.96
C VAL A 99 1.71 -5.87 -2.20
N TRP A 100 2.07 -4.95 -1.33
CA TRP A 100 3.29 -4.16 -1.51
C TRP A 100 4.56 -5.03 -1.43
N PRO A 101 4.74 -5.89 -0.40
CA PRO A 101 5.94 -6.74 -0.35
C PRO A 101 6.07 -7.70 -1.53
N THR A 102 4.95 -8.18 -2.10
CA THR A 102 5.00 -9.13 -3.21
C THR A 102 5.14 -8.44 -4.57
N MET A 103 4.50 -7.29 -4.78
CA MET A 103 4.45 -6.66 -6.11
C MET A 103 5.53 -5.59 -6.34
N VAL A 104 6.01 -4.89 -5.28
CA VAL A 104 7.05 -3.85 -5.46
C VAL A 104 8.33 -4.43 -6.10
N PRO A 105 8.81 -5.61 -5.71
CA PRO A 105 10.01 -6.19 -6.35
C PRO A 105 9.88 -6.44 -7.85
N THR A 106 8.66 -6.67 -8.36
CA THR A 106 8.44 -6.94 -9.79
C THR A 106 8.44 -5.67 -10.65
N VAL A 107 8.21 -4.49 -10.05
CA VAL A 107 7.97 -3.24 -10.80
C VAL A 107 9.14 -2.86 -11.69
N GLY A 108 10.38 -3.00 -11.19
CA GLY A 108 11.58 -2.66 -11.95
C GLY A 108 11.69 -3.48 -13.24
N SER A 109 11.52 -4.78 -13.11
CA SER A 109 11.57 -5.73 -14.23
C SER A 109 10.45 -5.48 -15.24
N ILE A 110 9.21 -5.30 -14.76
CA ILE A 110 8.05 -4.99 -15.61
C ILE A 110 8.29 -3.67 -16.37
N ALA A 111 8.73 -2.64 -15.67
CA ALA A 111 8.97 -1.32 -16.26
C ALA A 111 10.00 -1.38 -17.40
N ALA A 112 11.09 -2.13 -17.20
CA ALA A 112 12.13 -2.34 -18.19
C ALA A 112 11.62 -3.11 -19.42
N GLN A 113 10.87 -4.18 -19.20
CA GLN A 113 10.33 -5.04 -20.27
C GLN A 113 9.29 -4.30 -21.13
N VAL A 114 8.42 -3.52 -20.50
CA VAL A 114 7.31 -2.83 -21.18
C VAL A 114 7.75 -1.45 -21.73
N GLY A 115 8.90 -0.94 -21.29
CA GLY A 115 9.41 0.36 -21.74
C GLY A 115 8.69 1.55 -21.10
N VAL A 116 8.32 1.44 -19.81
CA VAL A 116 7.63 2.51 -19.09
C VAL A 116 8.42 2.90 -17.83
N LYS A 117 8.09 4.05 -17.24
CA LYS A 117 8.71 4.48 -15.99
C LYS A 117 8.13 3.72 -14.80
N PRO A 118 8.96 3.22 -13.87
CA PRO A 118 8.47 2.47 -12.70
C PRO A 118 7.60 3.30 -11.77
N ASP A 119 7.81 4.62 -11.71
CA ASP A 119 7.07 5.53 -10.80
C ASP A 119 5.55 5.42 -10.99
N GLY A 120 5.09 5.37 -12.26
CA GLY A 120 3.68 5.24 -12.59
C GLY A 120 3.10 3.92 -12.11
N LEU A 121 3.86 2.84 -12.27
CA LEU A 121 3.44 1.49 -11.83
C LEU A 121 3.34 1.41 -10.30
N ILE A 122 4.33 1.97 -9.59
CA ILE A 122 4.32 2.01 -8.12
C ILE A 122 3.14 2.85 -7.63
N THR A 123 2.95 4.03 -8.21
CA THR A 123 1.88 4.95 -7.79
C THR A 123 0.51 4.30 -7.93
N ILE A 124 0.21 3.75 -9.11
CA ILE A 124 -1.11 3.13 -9.33
C ILE A 124 -1.32 1.91 -8.43
N MET A 125 -0.29 1.08 -8.29
CA MET A 125 -0.31 -0.10 -7.42
C MET A 125 -0.66 0.29 -5.97
N CYS A 126 0.04 1.30 -5.44
CA CYS A 126 -0.19 1.77 -4.06
C CYS A 126 -1.61 2.32 -3.89
N LEU A 127 -2.08 3.12 -4.84
CA LEU A 127 -3.42 3.72 -4.78
C LEU A 127 -4.52 2.67 -4.87
N THR A 128 -4.44 1.78 -5.87
CA THR A 128 -5.48 0.76 -6.08
C THR A 128 -5.52 -0.24 -4.92
N ALA A 129 -4.34 -0.67 -4.42
CA ALA A 129 -4.29 -1.58 -3.28
C ALA A 129 -4.87 -0.93 -2.02
N SER A 130 -4.60 0.36 -1.79
CA SER A 130 -5.12 1.09 -0.63
C SER A 130 -6.65 1.24 -0.71
N PHE A 131 -7.19 1.63 -1.87
CA PHE A 131 -8.63 1.80 -2.04
C PHE A 131 -9.37 0.45 -2.04
N ALA A 132 -8.78 -0.57 -2.66
CA ALA A 132 -9.33 -1.93 -2.61
C ALA A 132 -9.33 -2.50 -1.19
N GLY A 133 -8.42 -2.02 -0.33
CA GLY A 133 -8.33 -2.39 1.09
C GLY A 133 -9.56 -2.00 1.92
N PHE A 134 -10.50 -1.22 1.37
CA PHE A 134 -11.81 -1.00 1.99
C PHE A 134 -12.78 -2.18 1.78
N SER A 135 -12.44 -3.15 0.94
CA SER A 135 -13.23 -4.37 0.78
C SER A 135 -13.44 -5.06 2.13
N PRO A 136 -14.66 -5.49 2.47
CA PRO A 136 -14.89 -6.21 3.73
C PRO A 136 -14.14 -7.54 3.81
N ALA A 137 -13.70 -8.08 2.68
CA ALA A 137 -12.88 -9.30 2.62
C ALA A 137 -11.38 -9.03 2.81
N SER A 138 -10.97 -7.76 2.81
CA SER A 138 -9.57 -7.35 3.08
C SER A 138 -9.32 -7.23 4.59
N THR A 139 -8.05 -7.16 4.98
CA THR A 139 -7.66 -6.95 6.39
C THR A 139 -8.25 -5.63 6.94
N GLY A 140 -8.19 -4.54 6.16
CA GLY A 140 -8.71 -3.24 6.60
C GLY A 140 -10.23 -3.25 6.76
N GLY A 141 -10.93 -3.75 5.75
CA GLY A 141 -12.38 -3.81 5.77
C GLY A 141 -12.94 -4.75 6.83
N SER A 142 -12.28 -5.90 7.05
CA SER A 142 -12.70 -6.83 8.11
C SER A 142 -12.58 -6.21 9.51
N LEU A 143 -11.59 -5.35 9.74
CA LEU A 143 -11.46 -4.60 11.00
C LEU A 143 -12.62 -3.62 11.19
N ILE A 144 -13.05 -2.96 10.10
CA ILE A 144 -14.23 -2.05 10.14
C ILE A 144 -15.48 -2.87 10.48
N MET A 145 -15.68 -4.03 9.84
CA MET A 145 -16.79 -4.93 10.12
C MET A 145 -16.79 -5.38 11.59
N ALA A 146 -15.62 -5.83 12.07
CA ALA A 146 -15.45 -6.28 13.47
C ALA A 146 -15.72 -5.16 14.48
N ALA A 147 -15.29 -3.94 14.19
CA ALA A 147 -15.53 -2.79 15.09
C ALA A 147 -17.01 -2.47 15.18
N ASN A 148 -17.75 -2.54 14.07
CA ASN A 148 -19.21 -2.34 14.07
C ASN A 148 -19.97 -3.47 14.77
N ALA A 149 -19.43 -4.69 14.71
CA ALA A 149 -20.04 -5.87 15.34
C ALA A 149 -20.07 -5.78 16.89
N THR A 150 -19.30 -4.85 17.49
CA THR A 150 -19.34 -4.63 18.97
C THR A 150 -20.55 -3.80 19.40
N ASP A 151 -21.25 -3.15 18.48
CA ASP A 151 -22.45 -2.35 18.77
C ASP A 151 -23.66 -3.30 18.94
N PRO A 152 -24.35 -3.28 20.12
CA PRO A 152 -25.53 -4.11 20.32
C PRO A 152 -26.66 -3.88 19.32
N ASP A 153 -26.73 -2.69 18.72
CA ASP A 153 -27.74 -2.35 17.72
C ASP A 153 -27.35 -2.75 16.29
N PHE A 154 -26.19 -3.41 16.11
CA PHE A 154 -25.69 -3.82 14.80
C PHE A 154 -26.29 -5.19 14.42
N THR A 155 -27.47 -5.12 13.82
CA THR A 155 -28.21 -6.32 13.39
C THR A 155 -27.60 -6.95 12.14
N LYS A 156 -27.93 -8.22 11.85
CA LYS A 156 -27.49 -8.92 10.63
C LYS A 156 -27.87 -8.18 9.35
N GLU A 157 -28.99 -7.47 9.36
CA GLU A 157 -29.41 -6.65 8.22
C GLU A 157 -28.44 -5.48 7.99
N LYS A 158 -28.05 -4.79 9.08
CA LYS A 158 -27.06 -3.70 9.02
C LYS A 158 -25.68 -4.22 8.60
N GLU A 159 -25.31 -5.41 9.09
CA GLU A 159 -24.05 -6.07 8.72
C GLU A 159 -24.00 -6.35 7.21
N ASN A 160 -25.02 -6.97 6.66
CA ASN A 160 -25.11 -7.26 5.23
C ASN A 160 -25.11 -5.98 4.39
N LYS A 161 -25.83 -4.96 4.84
CA LYS A 161 -25.86 -3.65 4.16
C LYS A 161 -24.48 -3.02 4.13
N LEU A 162 -23.79 -2.99 5.29
CA LEU A 162 -22.43 -2.45 5.38
C LEU A 162 -21.47 -3.23 4.50
N PHE A 163 -21.56 -4.58 4.50
CA PHE A 163 -20.73 -5.44 3.66
C PHE A 163 -20.89 -5.07 2.17
N ILE A 164 -22.13 -4.98 1.68
CA ILE A 164 -22.41 -4.65 0.28
C ILE A 164 -21.92 -3.23 -0.05
N GLN A 165 -22.15 -2.27 0.84
CA GLN A 165 -21.71 -0.88 0.66
C GLN A 165 -20.19 -0.78 0.58
N MET A 166 -19.47 -1.44 1.47
CA MET A 166 -18.00 -1.43 1.49
C MET A 166 -17.43 -2.11 0.24
N PHE A 167 -17.99 -3.25 -0.15
CA PHE A 167 -17.56 -3.98 -1.35
C PHE A 167 -17.81 -3.12 -2.60
N GLY A 168 -18.99 -2.54 -2.72
CA GLY A 168 -19.37 -1.65 -3.83
C GLY A 168 -18.47 -0.40 -3.88
N LEU A 169 -18.23 0.22 -2.73
CA LEU A 169 -17.35 1.39 -2.63
C LEU A 169 -15.93 1.05 -3.05
N SER A 170 -15.37 -0.06 -2.55
CA SER A 170 -14.01 -0.49 -2.91
C SER A 170 -13.90 -0.80 -4.40
N GLY A 171 -14.93 -1.42 -4.99
CA GLY A 171 -14.98 -1.69 -6.43
C GLY A 171 -15.05 -0.41 -7.26
N LEU A 172 -15.89 0.54 -6.84
CA LEU A 172 -16.00 1.84 -7.49
C LEU A 172 -14.67 2.61 -7.43
N LEU A 173 -14.04 2.65 -6.25
CA LEU A 173 -12.76 3.34 -6.05
C LEU A 173 -11.64 2.68 -6.88
N LEU A 174 -11.61 1.35 -6.93
CA LEU A 174 -10.67 0.62 -7.78
C LEU A 174 -10.87 0.98 -9.25
N PHE A 175 -12.11 0.93 -9.71
CA PHE A 175 -12.46 1.27 -11.11
C PHE A 175 -12.04 2.70 -11.45
N LEU A 176 -12.41 3.68 -10.60
CA LEU A 176 -12.07 5.08 -10.82
C LEU A 176 -10.55 5.31 -10.83
N THR A 177 -9.83 4.63 -9.94
CA THR A 177 -8.36 4.76 -9.86
C THR A 177 -7.68 4.17 -11.09
N VAL A 178 -8.13 3.01 -11.55
CA VAL A 178 -7.60 2.38 -12.78
C VAL A 178 -7.91 3.27 -13.99
N LEU A 179 -9.12 3.80 -14.07
CA LEU A 179 -9.53 4.72 -15.14
C LEU A 179 -8.67 6.00 -15.13
N ALA A 180 -8.45 6.58 -13.96
CA ALA A 180 -7.56 7.75 -13.81
C ALA A 180 -6.12 7.42 -14.22
N GLY A 181 -5.66 6.20 -13.94
CA GLY A 181 -4.36 5.69 -14.38
C GLY A 181 -4.27 5.60 -15.89
N LEU A 182 -5.31 5.08 -16.55
CA LEU A 182 -5.40 4.98 -18.01
C LEU A 182 -5.39 6.38 -18.67
N LEU A 183 -6.06 7.34 -18.05
CA LEU A 183 -6.12 8.73 -18.55
C LEU A 183 -4.81 9.51 -18.26
N GLY A 184 -3.80 8.89 -17.64
CA GLY A 184 -2.51 9.50 -17.35
C GLY A 184 -2.52 10.48 -16.18
N VAL A 185 -3.63 10.57 -15.46
CA VAL A 185 -3.76 11.44 -14.29
C VAL A 185 -2.69 11.17 -13.23
N UNK A 186 -2.44 10.01 -13.12
CA UNK A 186 -1.47 9.60 -12.21
C UNK A 186 -0.11 10.09 -12.54
N UNK A 187 0.06 10.24 -13.85
CA UNK A 187 1.25 10.74 -14.34
C UNK A 187 1.32 12.21 -14.27
N UNK A 188 0.36 12.71 -14.33
CA UNK A 188 0.24 14.09 -14.24
C UNK A 188 0.46 14.64 -12.87
N UNK A 189 0.15 13.93 -12.10
CA UNK A 189 0.35 14.28 -10.76
C UNK A 189 1.78 14.27 -10.36
N HIS A 190 2.43 13.34 -10.78
CA HIS A 190 3.88 13.25 -10.54
C HIS A 190 4.66 14.35 -11.26
N PHE A 191 4.30 14.62 -12.47
CA PHE A 191 4.95 15.66 -13.28
C PHE A 191 4.82 17.06 -12.64
N ILE A 192 3.65 17.39 -12.15
CA ILE A 192 3.39 18.67 -11.47
C ILE A 192 4.22 18.79 -10.18
N ARG A 193 4.35 17.69 -9.43
CA ARG A 193 5.16 17.65 -8.20
C ARG A 193 6.65 17.83 -8.50
N GLN A 194 7.14 17.29 -9.60
CA GLN A 194 8.53 17.44 -10.01
C GLN A 194 8.84 18.89 -10.44
N GLN A 195 7.93 19.52 -11.16
CA GLN A 195 8.06 20.92 -11.57
C GLN A 195 8.19 21.87 -10.36
N LYS A 196 7.35 21.68 -9.35
CA LYS A 196 7.40 22.48 -8.10
C LYS A 196 8.70 22.33 -7.31
N LYS A 197 9.40 21.20 -7.48
CA LYS A 197 10.66 20.93 -6.77
C LYS A 197 11.85 21.66 -7.40
N PHE A 198 11.70 22.10 -8.65
CA PHE A 198 12.77 22.78 -9.40
C PHE A 198 12.56 24.31 -9.52
N GLU A 199 11.46 24.88 -8.98
CA GLU A 199 11.33 26.33 -8.88
C GLU A 199 12.32 26.83 -7.81
N PRO A 200 13.29 27.69 -8.18
CA PRO A 200 14.19 28.30 -7.20
C PRO A 200 13.35 29.16 -6.26
N VAL A 201 13.54 28.98 -4.97
CA VAL A 201 12.98 29.89 -3.97
C VAL A 201 13.63 31.25 -4.21
N ASN A 202 12.92 32.15 -4.87
CA ASN A 202 13.36 33.55 -4.98
C ASN A 202 13.24 34.16 -3.56
N ILE A 203 14.42 34.28 -2.91
CA ILE A 203 14.57 35.02 -1.66
C ILE A 203 14.79 36.49 -2.01
#